data_aeac8058ca474d5938dd188f890598b7
#
_entry.id   aeac8058ca474d5938dd188f890598b7
#
_cell.length_a   1.000
_cell.length_b   1.000
_cell.length_c   1.000
_cell.angle_alpha   90.00
_cell.angle_beta   90.00
_cell.angle_gamma   90.00
#
_symmetry.space_group_name_H-M   'P 1'
#
loop_
_entity.id
_entity.type
_entity.pdbx_description
1 polymer ?
#
loop_
_entity_poly.entity_id
_entity_poly.type
_entity_poly.pdbx_seq_one_letter_code
_entity_poly.pdbx_strand_id
1 'polypeptide(L)'
;MLMTETYFKFIRYSLDEGMAWDSSFQNIDWNELFHFAKKQTIAGVLFEGIKRIPKEYAPPFKTLMTWMGYSEQIRKRNLMINEAAHSIYEILSKDGFRCFVLKGQGNTLIYPNPYSRTPGDIDLLLCADRNTIDVYLESHFKIESKNLQHVEFEYHGACVEAHYFPAYMNNVFYNRRLQRWFKKNNDLQCSNICLLYTSPSPRD
;
A
#
# COMPACT_ATOMS: atom_id res chain seq x y z
N MET A 1 12.39 3.45 -26.72
CA MET A 1 10.91 3.58 -26.79
C MET A 1 10.20 2.23 -26.75
N LEU A 2 10.61 1.23 -27.57
CA LEU A 2 10.01 -0.13 -27.56
C LEU A 2 10.08 -0.90 -26.23
N MET A 3 11.20 -0.85 -25.48
CA MET A 3 11.36 -1.56 -24.23
C MET A 3 10.37 -1.07 -23.15
N THR A 4 10.17 0.23 -23.05
CA THR A 4 9.24 0.82 -22.05
C THR A 4 7.79 0.38 -22.30
N GLU A 5 7.37 0.29 -23.57
CA GLU A 5 6.02 -0.17 -23.92
C GLU A 5 5.80 -1.64 -23.55
N THR A 6 6.78 -2.52 -23.81
CA THR A 6 6.72 -3.93 -23.43
C THR A 6 6.63 -4.10 -21.91
N TYR A 7 7.37 -3.29 -21.14
CA TYR A 7 7.30 -3.32 -19.67
C TYR A 7 5.92 -2.92 -19.15
N PHE A 8 5.30 -1.87 -19.71
CA PHE A 8 3.94 -1.50 -19.35
C PHE A 8 2.90 -2.57 -19.72
N LYS A 9 3.05 -3.23 -20.86
CA LYS A 9 2.22 -4.38 -21.22
C LYS A 9 2.40 -5.53 -20.22
N PHE A 10 3.64 -5.82 -19.80
CA PHE A 10 3.91 -6.88 -18.83
C PHE A 10 3.38 -6.53 -17.44
N ILE A 11 3.40 -5.26 -17.03
CA ILE A 11 2.74 -4.79 -15.79
C ILE A 11 1.24 -5.08 -15.86
N ARG A 12 0.57 -4.71 -16.95
CA ARG A 12 -0.87 -4.99 -17.14
C ARG A 12 -1.15 -6.49 -17.10
N TYR A 13 -0.37 -7.29 -17.82
CA TYR A 13 -0.46 -8.75 -17.78
C TYR A 13 -0.30 -9.32 -16.36
N SER A 14 0.57 -8.75 -15.56
CA SER A 14 0.79 -9.17 -14.17
C SER A 14 -0.36 -8.80 -13.24
N LEU A 15 -1.10 -7.74 -13.53
CA LEU A 15 -2.24 -7.26 -12.74
C LEU A 15 -3.59 -7.81 -13.21
N ASP A 16 -3.70 -8.22 -14.48
CA ASP A 16 -4.93 -8.76 -15.05
C ASP A 16 -4.76 -10.24 -15.39
N GLU A 17 -5.39 -11.09 -14.57
CA GLU A 17 -5.33 -12.54 -14.75
C GLU A 17 -6.05 -13.01 -16.02
N GLY A 18 -7.00 -12.23 -16.54
CA GLY A 18 -7.70 -12.49 -17.80
C GLY A 18 -6.90 -12.13 -19.04
N MET A 19 -5.81 -11.38 -18.90
CA MET A 19 -4.98 -10.97 -20.04
C MET A 19 -4.19 -12.15 -20.60
N ALA A 20 -4.28 -12.35 -21.92
CA ALA A 20 -3.52 -13.40 -22.61
C ALA A 20 -2.03 -13.06 -22.73
N TRP A 21 -1.22 -14.10 -22.93
CA TRP A 21 0.20 -13.97 -23.28
C TRP A 21 0.38 -13.13 -24.55
N ASP A 22 1.32 -12.17 -24.52
CA ASP A 22 1.70 -11.33 -25.65
C ASP A 22 3.10 -11.73 -26.15
N SER A 23 3.23 -11.98 -27.47
CA SER A 23 4.49 -12.41 -28.08
C SER A 23 5.63 -11.40 -27.91
N SER A 24 5.34 -10.12 -27.64
CA SER A 24 6.38 -9.12 -27.37
C SER A 24 7.18 -9.43 -26.09
N PHE A 25 6.64 -10.27 -25.20
CA PHE A 25 7.33 -10.67 -23.96
C PHE A 25 8.50 -11.64 -24.21
N GLN A 26 8.57 -12.28 -25.39
CA GLN A 26 9.69 -13.18 -25.78
C GLN A 26 11.06 -12.46 -25.77
N ASN A 27 11.06 -11.16 -26.01
CA ASN A 27 12.27 -10.35 -26.11
C ASN A 27 12.58 -9.54 -24.84
N ILE A 28 11.96 -9.87 -23.71
CA ILE A 28 12.23 -9.19 -22.44
C ILE A 28 13.64 -9.55 -21.94
N ASP A 29 14.45 -8.53 -21.67
CA ASP A 29 15.61 -8.69 -20.81
C ASP A 29 15.15 -8.78 -19.33
N TRP A 30 15.12 -10.00 -18.83
CA TRP A 30 14.62 -10.29 -17.48
C TRP A 30 15.47 -9.68 -16.36
N ASN A 31 16.78 -9.46 -16.59
CA ASN A 31 17.65 -8.83 -15.59
C ASN A 31 17.36 -7.33 -15.50
N GLU A 32 17.21 -6.68 -16.66
CA GLU A 32 16.84 -5.27 -16.73
C GLU A 32 15.43 -5.04 -16.19
N LEU A 33 14.47 -5.90 -16.55
CA LEU A 33 13.10 -5.82 -16.01
C LEU A 33 13.09 -6.01 -14.49
N PHE A 34 13.87 -6.93 -13.94
CA PHE A 34 13.98 -7.11 -12.49
C PHE A 34 14.56 -5.87 -11.81
N HIS A 35 15.59 -5.26 -12.38
CA HIS A 35 16.17 -4.03 -11.87
C HIS A 35 15.17 -2.87 -11.89
N PHE A 36 14.47 -2.71 -13.00
CA PHE A 36 13.36 -1.76 -13.14
C PHE A 36 12.27 -2.00 -12.10
N ALA A 37 11.83 -3.24 -11.95
CA ALA A 37 10.78 -3.63 -11.02
C ALA A 37 11.12 -3.32 -9.55
N LYS A 38 12.39 -3.50 -9.17
CA LYS A 38 12.87 -3.10 -7.83
C LYS A 38 12.85 -1.59 -7.65
N LYS A 39 13.32 -0.83 -8.63
CA LYS A 39 13.29 0.65 -8.56
C LYS A 39 11.87 1.21 -8.47
N GLN A 40 10.91 0.56 -9.12
CA GLN A 40 9.51 0.97 -9.13
C GLN A 40 8.69 0.32 -7.99
N THR A 41 9.33 -0.47 -7.12
CA THR A 41 8.66 -1.18 -6.01
C THR A 41 7.52 -2.13 -6.44
N ILE A 42 7.59 -2.67 -7.67
CA ILE A 42 6.58 -3.57 -8.26
C ILE A 42 7.11 -4.99 -8.51
N ALA A 43 8.25 -5.35 -7.94
CA ALA A 43 8.89 -6.64 -8.21
C ALA A 43 8.01 -7.84 -7.81
N GLY A 44 7.29 -7.76 -6.72
CA GLY A 44 6.35 -8.82 -6.31
C GLY A 44 5.18 -8.94 -7.28
N VAL A 45 4.63 -7.81 -7.75
CA VAL A 45 3.53 -7.76 -8.73
C VAL A 45 3.96 -8.41 -10.05
N LEU A 46 5.13 -8.03 -10.60
CA LEU A 46 5.61 -8.61 -11.85
C LEU A 46 5.95 -10.09 -11.72
N PHE A 47 6.30 -10.55 -10.53
CA PHE A 47 6.54 -11.97 -10.29
C PHE A 47 5.25 -12.80 -10.44
N GLU A 48 4.07 -12.25 -10.14
CA GLU A 48 2.79 -12.92 -10.42
C GLU A 48 2.59 -13.15 -11.93
N GLY A 49 2.99 -12.19 -12.77
CA GLY A 49 3.02 -12.36 -14.23
C GLY A 49 4.00 -13.46 -14.66
N ILE A 50 5.21 -13.50 -14.07
CA ILE A 50 6.22 -14.53 -14.39
C ILE A 50 5.70 -15.94 -14.13
N LYS A 51 4.89 -16.16 -13.10
CA LYS A 51 4.30 -17.48 -12.81
C LYS A 51 3.37 -18.02 -13.90
N ARG A 52 2.86 -17.15 -14.78
CA ARG A 52 1.87 -17.48 -15.81
C ARG A 52 2.45 -17.57 -17.21
N ILE A 53 3.72 -17.18 -17.41
CA ILE A 53 4.35 -17.24 -18.74
C ILE A 53 4.70 -18.66 -19.12
N PRO A 54 4.71 -19.00 -20.42
CA PRO A 54 5.17 -20.30 -20.92
C PRO A 54 6.63 -20.57 -20.53
N LYS A 55 6.94 -21.80 -20.17
CA LYS A 55 8.26 -22.18 -19.61
C LYS A 55 9.44 -21.83 -20.53
N GLU A 56 9.25 -21.92 -21.83
CA GLU A 56 10.24 -21.60 -22.85
C GLU A 56 10.66 -20.13 -22.87
N TYR A 57 9.82 -19.24 -22.33
CA TYR A 57 10.08 -17.79 -22.25
C TYR A 57 10.39 -17.31 -20.82
N ALA A 58 10.49 -18.26 -19.88
CA ALA A 58 10.76 -17.93 -18.49
C ALA A 58 12.13 -17.26 -18.32
N PRO A 59 12.32 -16.44 -17.26
CA PRO A 59 13.62 -15.91 -16.92
C PRO A 59 14.68 -17.01 -16.79
N PRO A 60 15.97 -16.72 -17.09
CA PRO A 60 17.06 -17.63 -16.77
C PRO A 60 16.99 -18.08 -15.30
N PHE A 61 17.32 -19.35 -15.05
CA PHE A 61 17.13 -19.98 -13.73
C PHE A 61 17.67 -19.13 -12.55
N LYS A 62 18.86 -18.55 -12.69
CA LYS A 62 19.48 -17.69 -11.67
C LYS A 62 18.62 -16.45 -11.38
N THR A 63 18.14 -15.78 -12.42
CA THR A 63 17.29 -14.59 -12.31
C THR A 63 15.93 -14.95 -11.71
N LEU A 64 15.34 -16.05 -12.15
CA LEU A 64 14.07 -16.56 -11.61
C LEU A 64 14.17 -16.85 -10.11
N MET A 65 15.21 -17.56 -9.68
CA MET A 65 15.43 -17.88 -8.25
C MET A 65 15.67 -16.62 -7.41
N THR A 66 16.44 -15.66 -7.94
CA THR A 66 16.68 -14.37 -7.27
C THR A 66 15.38 -13.59 -7.12
N TRP A 67 14.58 -13.52 -8.17
CA TRP A 67 13.31 -12.81 -8.15
C TRP A 67 12.28 -13.48 -7.21
N MET A 68 12.22 -14.81 -7.26
CA MET A 68 11.38 -15.58 -6.34
C MET A 68 11.73 -15.31 -4.86
N GLY A 69 13.03 -15.34 -4.53
CA GLY A 69 13.51 -15.01 -3.18
C GLY A 69 13.14 -13.58 -2.75
N TYR A 70 13.26 -12.62 -3.65
CA TYR A 70 12.88 -11.24 -3.40
C TYR A 70 11.35 -11.08 -3.20
N SER A 71 10.56 -11.75 -4.02
CA SER A 71 9.09 -11.75 -3.90
C SER A 71 8.61 -12.42 -2.61
N GLU A 72 9.30 -13.47 -2.16
CA GLU A 72 9.00 -14.11 -0.88
C GLU A 72 9.34 -13.20 0.32
N GLN A 73 10.38 -12.38 0.24
CA GLN A 73 10.66 -11.35 1.25
C GLN A 73 9.54 -10.31 1.30
N ILE A 74 9.04 -9.86 0.14
CA ILE A 74 7.88 -8.95 0.07
C ILE A 74 6.67 -9.59 0.74
N ARG A 75 6.37 -10.86 0.44
CA ARG A 75 5.25 -11.60 1.04
C ARG A 75 5.37 -11.68 2.57
N LYS A 76 6.53 -12.07 3.08
CA LYS A 76 6.79 -12.15 4.53
C LYS A 76 6.64 -10.78 5.21
N ARG A 77 7.14 -9.74 4.58
CA ARG A 77 6.99 -8.37 5.10
C ARG A 77 5.51 -7.94 5.14
N ASN A 78 4.71 -8.28 4.10
CA ASN A 78 3.27 -8.02 4.11
C ASN A 78 2.56 -8.74 5.27
N LEU A 79 2.87 -10.02 5.51
CA LEU A 79 2.29 -10.76 6.62
C LEU A 79 2.56 -10.08 7.96
N MET A 80 3.81 -9.69 8.20
CA MET A 80 4.20 -9.01 9.44
C MET A 80 3.49 -7.66 9.59
N ILE A 81 3.42 -6.86 8.52
CA ILE A 81 2.76 -5.55 8.57
C ILE A 81 1.24 -5.69 8.73
N ASN A 82 0.62 -6.70 8.11
CA ASN A 82 -0.81 -6.98 8.30
C ASN A 82 -1.11 -7.37 9.75
N GLU A 83 -0.27 -8.20 10.36
CA GLU A 83 -0.41 -8.58 11.77
C GLU A 83 -0.23 -7.37 12.69
N ALA A 84 0.78 -6.54 12.45
CA ALA A 84 0.99 -5.31 13.20
C ALA A 84 -0.20 -4.33 13.03
N ALA A 85 -0.69 -4.15 11.79
CA ALA A 85 -1.84 -3.28 11.51
C ALA A 85 -3.12 -3.77 12.20
N HIS A 86 -3.37 -5.08 12.19
CA HIS A 86 -4.50 -5.68 12.88
C HIS A 86 -4.37 -5.47 14.40
N SER A 87 -3.22 -5.79 14.98
CA SER A 87 -2.97 -5.68 16.41
C SER A 87 -3.12 -4.25 16.92
N ILE A 88 -2.54 -3.26 16.24
CA ILE A 88 -2.66 -1.85 16.65
C ILE A 88 -4.10 -1.34 16.49
N TYR A 89 -4.81 -1.76 15.42
CA TYR A 89 -6.23 -1.46 15.23
C TYR A 89 -7.09 -1.97 16.40
N GLU A 90 -6.88 -3.22 16.84
CA GLU A 90 -7.61 -3.82 17.96
C GLU A 90 -7.34 -3.08 19.28
N ILE A 91 -6.08 -2.71 19.56
CA ILE A 91 -5.72 -1.93 20.77
C ILE A 91 -6.46 -0.60 20.75
N LEU A 92 -6.32 0.17 19.69
CA LEU A 92 -6.94 1.49 19.57
C LEU A 92 -8.47 1.42 19.64
N SER A 93 -9.08 0.43 19.00
CA SER A 93 -10.54 0.22 19.04
C SER A 93 -11.01 -0.15 20.44
N LYS A 94 -10.28 -1.01 21.16
CA LYS A 94 -10.59 -1.40 22.55
C LYS A 94 -10.50 -0.22 23.51
N ASP A 95 -9.56 0.70 23.25
CA ASP A 95 -9.37 1.91 24.05
C ASP A 95 -10.32 3.06 23.64
N GLY A 96 -11.29 2.76 22.77
CA GLY A 96 -12.38 3.66 22.41
C GLY A 96 -12.13 4.56 21.21
N PHE A 97 -11.00 4.40 20.51
CA PHE A 97 -10.76 5.15 19.28
C PHE A 97 -11.52 4.53 18.11
N ARG A 98 -12.27 5.34 17.40
CA ARG A 98 -12.70 4.99 16.05
C ARG A 98 -11.53 5.24 15.10
N CYS A 99 -10.99 4.17 14.49
CA CYS A 99 -9.83 4.25 13.63
C CYS A 99 -10.03 3.49 12.31
N PHE A 100 -9.24 3.84 11.31
CA PHE A 100 -9.27 3.24 9.97
C PHE A 100 -7.85 3.06 9.44
N VAL A 101 -7.58 1.91 8.83
CA VAL A 101 -6.36 1.71 8.04
C VAL A 101 -6.56 2.40 6.69
N LEU A 102 -5.70 3.39 6.41
CA LEU A 102 -5.72 4.13 5.14
C LEU A 102 -4.81 3.44 4.12
N LYS A 103 -4.82 3.96 2.86
CA LYS A 103 -3.86 3.66 1.76
C LYS A 103 -3.22 2.25 1.87
N GLY A 104 -1.92 2.18 1.64
CA GLY A 104 -0.98 1.08 1.90
C GLY A 104 -1.63 -0.29 1.96
N GLN A 105 -1.73 -0.83 3.14
CA GLN A 105 -2.27 -2.16 3.39
C GLN A 105 -3.76 -2.29 3.06
N GLY A 106 -4.54 -1.23 3.24
CA GLY A 106 -5.92 -1.23 2.83
C GLY A 106 -6.12 -1.41 1.32
N ASN A 107 -5.24 -0.83 0.49
CA ASN A 107 -5.29 -0.97 -0.97
C ASN A 107 -4.81 -2.33 -1.47
N THR A 108 -4.20 -3.17 -0.64
CA THR A 108 -3.73 -4.50 -1.08
C THR A 108 -4.87 -5.39 -1.56
N LEU A 109 -6.09 -5.17 -1.07
CA LEU A 109 -7.28 -5.93 -1.44
C LEU A 109 -7.70 -5.79 -2.92
N ILE A 110 -7.22 -4.75 -3.62
CA ILE A 110 -7.50 -4.57 -5.06
C ILE A 110 -6.45 -5.24 -5.96
N TYR A 111 -5.38 -5.82 -5.40
CA TYR A 111 -4.39 -6.57 -6.16
C TYR A 111 -4.84 -8.03 -6.30
N PRO A 112 -4.56 -8.69 -7.46
CA PRO A 112 -4.84 -10.12 -7.64
C PRO A 112 -4.21 -10.97 -6.52
N ASN A 113 -2.98 -10.66 -6.14
CA ASN A 113 -2.33 -11.19 -4.95
C ASN A 113 -2.03 -10.06 -3.97
N PRO A 114 -2.77 -9.93 -2.86
CA PRO A 114 -2.56 -8.88 -1.85
C PRO A 114 -1.15 -8.81 -1.29
N TYR A 115 -0.44 -9.95 -1.26
CA TYR A 115 0.92 -10.05 -0.72
C TYR A 115 2.02 -9.72 -1.73
N SER A 116 1.68 -9.43 -2.97
CA SER A 116 2.65 -9.09 -4.03
C SER A 116 3.04 -7.60 -4.06
N ARG A 117 2.24 -6.72 -3.46
CA ARG A 117 2.55 -5.31 -3.33
C ARG A 117 3.73 -5.13 -2.36
N THR A 118 4.72 -4.31 -2.72
CA THR A 118 5.77 -3.91 -1.76
C THR A 118 5.14 -3.08 -0.64
N PRO A 119 5.16 -3.55 0.62
CA PRO A 119 4.58 -2.82 1.73
C PRO A 119 5.48 -1.68 2.20
N GLY A 120 4.89 -0.65 2.79
CA GLY A 120 5.58 0.46 3.43
C GLY A 120 5.20 0.55 4.91
N ASP A 121 4.73 1.72 5.29
CA ASP A 121 4.18 2.10 6.57
C ASP A 121 2.73 1.63 6.78
N ILE A 122 2.25 1.75 8.01
CA ILE A 122 0.86 1.56 8.38
C ILE A 122 0.26 2.95 8.61
N ASP A 123 -0.57 3.40 7.67
CA ASP A 123 -1.32 4.64 7.81
C ASP A 123 -2.62 4.37 8.59
N LEU A 124 -2.79 4.98 9.75
CA LEU A 124 -4.01 4.91 10.56
C LEU A 124 -4.65 6.29 10.68
N LEU A 125 -5.94 6.40 10.39
CA LEU A 125 -6.72 7.57 10.74
C LEU A 125 -7.35 7.36 12.11
N LEU A 126 -7.12 8.28 13.05
CA LEU A 126 -7.81 8.29 14.33
C LEU A 126 -8.87 9.41 14.35
N CYS A 127 -10.13 9.03 14.62
CA CYS A 127 -11.25 9.96 14.64
C CYS A 127 -11.45 10.55 16.05
N ALA A 128 -10.50 11.38 16.49
CA ALA A 128 -10.56 12.14 17.74
C ALA A 128 -9.93 13.52 17.53
N ASP A 129 -10.04 14.41 18.51
CA ASP A 129 -9.29 15.67 18.46
C ASP A 129 -7.78 15.41 18.64
N ARG A 130 -6.99 16.33 18.10
CA ARG A 130 -5.54 16.20 18.07
C ARG A 130 -4.91 16.00 19.44
N ASN A 131 -5.38 16.75 20.44
CA ASN A 131 -4.82 16.68 21.77
C ASN A 131 -5.07 15.31 22.42
N THR A 132 -6.25 14.75 22.25
CA THR A 132 -6.60 13.40 22.71
C THR A 132 -5.70 12.35 22.06
N ILE A 133 -5.49 12.44 20.74
CA ILE A 133 -4.60 11.54 20.00
C ILE A 133 -3.16 11.66 20.53
N ASP A 134 -2.66 12.88 20.65
CA ASP A 134 -1.30 13.14 21.10
C ASP A 134 -1.03 12.59 22.50
N VAL A 135 -1.87 12.92 23.46
CA VAL A 135 -1.73 12.46 24.86
C VAL A 135 -1.78 10.93 24.94
N TYR A 136 -2.70 10.31 24.21
CA TYR A 136 -2.81 8.85 24.21
C TYR A 136 -1.55 8.19 23.61
N LEU A 137 -1.14 8.62 22.41
CA LEU A 137 0.01 8.02 21.73
C LEU A 137 1.32 8.24 22.50
N GLU A 138 1.55 9.43 23.05
CA GLU A 138 2.72 9.73 23.86
C GLU A 138 2.77 8.91 25.16
N SER A 139 1.63 8.51 25.70
CA SER A 139 1.56 7.69 26.92
C SER A 139 1.74 6.19 26.66
N HIS A 140 1.52 5.71 25.44
CA HIS A 140 1.54 4.28 25.10
C HIS A 140 2.68 3.87 24.18
N PHE A 141 3.22 4.81 23.39
CA PHE A 141 4.23 4.52 22.37
C PHE A 141 5.42 5.49 22.45
N LYS A 142 6.59 5.02 22.04
CA LYS A 142 7.75 5.88 21.84
C LYS A 142 7.59 6.63 20.53
N ILE A 143 7.29 7.93 20.59
CA ILE A 143 7.12 8.77 19.41
C ILE A 143 8.47 9.04 18.75
N GLU A 144 8.55 8.81 17.45
CA GLU A 144 9.73 9.08 16.62
C GLU A 144 9.66 10.46 15.99
N SER A 145 8.53 10.80 15.41
CA SER A 145 8.29 12.12 14.85
C SER A 145 6.84 12.59 15.01
N LYS A 146 6.63 13.90 14.92
CA LYS A 146 5.31 14.52 14.99
C LYS A 146 5.27 15.75 14.11
N ASN A 147 4.26 15.83 13.26
CA ASN A 147 4.06 16.93 12.36
C ASN A 147 2.60 17.41 12.30
N LEU A 148 2.24 18.23 11.32
CA LEU A 148 0.87 18.75 11.19
C LEU A 148 -0.15 17.69 10.78
N GLN A 149 0.28 16.57 10.19
CA GLN A 149 -0.61 15.59 9.56
C GLN A 149 -0.73 14.30 10.38
N HIS A 150 0.37 13.84 10.99
CA HIS A 150 0.44 12.57 11.72
C HIS A 150 1.46 12.58 12.85
N VAL A 151 1.36 11.57 13.68
CA VAL A 151 2.37 11.13 14.65
C VAL A 151 2.95 9.82 14.15
N GLU A 152 4.28 9.68 14.17
CA GLU A 152 5.01 8.51 13.73
C GLU A 152 5.63 7.76 14.92
N PHE A 153 5.48 6.45 14.94
CA PHE A 153 6.08 5.56 15.94
C PHE A 153 6.31 4.16 15.38
N GLU A 154 7.19 3.39 16.00
CA GLU A 154 7.42 1.99 15.63
C GLU A 154 6.51 1.07 16.45
N TYR A 155 5.90 0.08 15.76
CA TYR A 155 5.08 -0.95 16.38
C TYR A 155 5.32 -2.31 15.70
N HIS A 156 5.81 -3.30 16.46
CA HIS A 156 6.15 -4.66 15.99
C HIS A 156 7.00 -4.68 14.71
N GLY A 157 7.99 -3.77 14.61
CA GLY A 157 8.89 -3.66 13.45
C GLY A 157 8.26 -3.01 12.22
N ALA A 158 7.08 -2.41 12.36
CA ALA A 158 6.42 -1.59 11.34
C ALA A 158 6.44 -0.12 11.77
N CYS A 159 6.68 0.78 10.83
CA CYS A 159 6.43 2.20 11.00
C CYS A 159 4.92 2.45 10.94
N VAL A 160 4.38 3.14 11.94
CA VAL A 160 2.97 3.52 12.02
C VAL A 160 2.85 5.03 11.96
N GLU A 161 2.05 5.53 11.03
CA GLU A 161 1.66 6.93 10.91
C GLU A 161 0.21 7.10 11.37
N ALA A 162 0.02 7.64 12.58
CA ALA A 162 -1.31 7.95 13.10
C ALA A 162 -1.75 9.35 12.64
N HIS A 163 -2.63 9.38 11.64
CA HIS A 163 -3.11 10.60 10.99
C HIS A 163 -4.24 11.26 11.76
N TYR A 164 -4.19 12.60 11.86
CA TYR A 164 -5.28 13.42 12.39
C TYR A 164 -6.41 13.64 11.38
N PHE A 165 -6.12 13.47 10.08
CA PHE A 165 -7.07 13.58 8.98
C PHE A 165 -6.58 12.76 7.76
N PRO A 166 -7.50 12.28 6.90
CA PRO A 166 -7.14 11.31 5.85
C PRO A 166 -6.17 11.86 4.79
N ALA A 167 -6.29 13.14 4.46
CA ALA A 167 -5.44 13.82 3.49
C ALA A 167 -5.43 15.33 3.74
N TYR A 168 -4.39 16.00 3.27
CA TYR A 168 -4.16 17.44 3.39
C TYR A 168 -3.83 18.07 2.05
N MET A 169 -4.28 19.29 1.84
CA MET A 169 -3.95 20.10 0.68
C MET A 169 -3.26 21.40 1.12
N ASN A 170 -2.15 21.75 0.47
CA ASN A 170 -1.39 22.97 0.77
C ASN A 170 -2.21 24.27 0.55
N ASN A 171 -3.15 24.23 -0.39
CA ASN A 171 -4.06 25.36 -0.58
C ASN A 171 -5.15 25.37 0.50
N VAL A 172 -5.21 26.44 1.30
CA VAL A 172 -6.10 26.57 2.46
C VAL A 172 -7.59 26.44 2.09
N PHE A 173 -8.01 27.03 0.96
CA PHE A 173 -9.41 27.00 0.55
C PHE A 173 -9.84 25.58 0.12
N TYR A 174 -9.02 24.93 -0.71
CA TYR A 174 -9.26 23.54 -1.11
C TYR A 174 -9.15 22.57 0.07
N ASN A 175 -8.20 22.80 0.97
CA ASN A 175 -8.09 21.98 2.17
C ASN A 175 -9.35 22.08 3.06
N ARG A 176 -9.89 23.29 3.29
CA ARG A 176 -11.15 23.48 4.03
C ARG A 176 -12.33 22.74 3.37
N ARG A 177 -12.39 22.75 2.04
CA ARG A 177 -13.43 22.00 1.29
C ARG A 177 -13.23 20.50 1.44
N LEU A 178 -12.01 20.00 1.33
CA LEU A 178 -11.64 18.61 1.50
C LEU A 178 -11.98 18.11 2.93
N GLN A 179 -11.58 18.84 3.96
CA GLN A 179 -11.87 18.43 5.35
C GLN A 179 -13.37 18.43 5.66
N ARG A 180 -14.15 19.37 5.10
CA ARG A 180 -15.62 19.33 5.20
C ARG A 180 -16.22 18.11 4.50
N TRP A 181 -15.67 17.74 3.35
CA TRP A 181 -16.10 16.56 2.61
C TRP A 181 -15.81 15.28 3.41
N PHE A 182 -14.60 15.11 3.96
CA PHE A 182 -14.27 13.99 4.84
C PHE A 182 -15.21 13.90 6.03
N LYS A 183 -15.44 15.00 6.74
CA LYS A 183 -16.34 15.04 7.90
C LYS A 183 -17.76 14.59 7.52
N LYS A 184 -18.27 15.02 6.38
CA LYS A 184 -19.63 14.65 5.90
C LYS A 184 -19.73 13.16 5.54
N ASN A 185 -18.63 12.57 5.00
CA ASN A 185 -18.65 11.19 4.49
C ASN A 185 -18.04 10.17 5.47
N ASN A 186 -17.53 10.62 6.58
CA ASN A 186 -16.87 9.75 7.56
C ASN A 186 -17.81 8.68 8.13
N ASP A 187 -19.10 8.98 8.25
CA ASP A 187 -20.11 8.07 8.78
C ASP A 187 -20.62 7.04 7.77
N LEU A 188 -20.47 7.31 6.47
CA LEU A 188 -20.88 6.40 5.39
C LEU A 188 -19.90 5.23 5.19
N GLN A 189 -18.72 5.30 5.77
CA GLN A 189 -17.63 4.37 5.51
C GLN A 189 -17.34 3.42 6.69
N CYS A 190 -18.27 3.29 7.62
CA CYS A 190 -18.11 2.50 8.84
C CYS A 190 -17.87 1.00 8.64
N SER A 191 -18.05 0.47 7.43
CA SER A 191 -17.97 -0.98 7.18
C SER A 191 -16.75 -1.46 6.38
N ASN A 192 -15.89 -0.53 5.89
CA ASN A 192 -14.78 -0.91 5.00
C ASN A 192 -13.48 -0.19 5.39
N ILE A 193 -12.49 -0.96 5.73
CA ILE A 193 -11.17 -0.57 6.23
C ILE A 193 -10.40 0.41 5.31
N CYS A 194 -10.80 0.58 4.05
CA CYS A 194 -9.97 1.31 3.09
C CYS A 194 -10.68 2.27 2.12
N LEU A 195 -11.97 2.49 2.24
CA LEU A 195 -12.73 3.17 1.19
C LEU A 195 -12.63 4.70 1.16
N LEU A 196 -11.94 5.35 2.11
CA LEU A 196 -11.75 6.81 2.06
C LEU A 196 -10.98 7.29 0.82
N TYR A 197 -10.15 6.42 0.22
CA TYR A 197 -9.38 6.72 -0.98
C TYR A 197 -10.03 6.29 -2.30
N THR A 198 -10.98 5.37 -2.24
CA THR A 198 -11.73 4.91 -3.42
C THR A 198 -13.04 5.66 -3.62
N SER A 199 -13.41 6.54 -2.70
CA SER A 199 -14.57 7.42 -2.86
C SER A 199 -14.30 8.48 -3.94
N PRO A 200 -15.33 8.94 -4.67
CA PRO A 200 -15.20 9.98 -5.68
C PRO A 200 -14.47 11.21 -5.15
N SER A 201 -13.54 11.73 -5.92
CA SER A 201 -12.81 12.93 -5.58
C SER A 201 -13.76 14.12 -5.44
N PRO A 202 -13.50 15.08 -4.52
CA PRO A 202 -14.28 16.33 -4.49
C PRO A 202 -14.15 17.20 -5.75
N ARG A 203 -13.43 16.71 -6.77
CA ARG A 203 -13.24 17.39 -8.06
C ARG A 203 -14.20 16.90 -9.15
N ASP A 204 -14.89 15.78 -8.93
CA ASP A 204 -15.84 15.19 -9.88
C ASP A 204 -17.25 15.78 -9.70
#